data_94a02725da7b902040af98ed58bbd171
#
_entry.id   94a02725da7b902040af98ed58bbd171
#
_cell.length_a   1.000
_cell.length_b   1.000
_cell.length_c   1.000
_cell.angle_alpha   90.00
_cell.angle_beta   90.00
_cell.angle_gamma   90.00
#
_symmetry.space_group_name_H-M   'P 1'
#
loop_
_entity.id
_entity.type
_entity.pdbx_description
1 polymer ?
#
loop_
_entity_poly.entity_id
_entity_poly.type
_entity_poly.pdbx_seq_one_letter_code
_entity_poly.pdbx_strand_id
1 'polypeptide(L)'
;MDAMQRANSTLEDFCRSYFMFHNLDVSKPQDLFKHLPVLSFTEGYIYQIDAINEQAIDVTDAGACSKERINDLDDEWLKSSPFKPLASHLQRCGLMTQRIEEEFRKGVEYWHLERKLCSALVSQKEIQIDDAMKAISLKSFDYRVLNLLLYQLRGETVNELHMDFLSVSEFLVEISDDLYDYEAKHPFLLIFIGMMFGIGMCRRM
;
A
#
# COMPACT_ATOMS: atom_id res chain seq x y z
N MET A 1 12.43 -1.75 -9.95
CA MET A 1 12.22 -3.12 -9.39
C MET A 1 10.89 -3.61 -9.90
N ASP A 2 10.78 -4.86 -10.34
CA ASP A 2 9.51 -5.42 -10.82
C ASP A 2 8.48 -5.49 -9.68
N ALA A 3 7.21 -5.18 -9.97
CA ALA A 3 6.10 -5.22 -9.01
C ALA A 3 6.01 -6.57 -8.28
N MET A 4 6.19 -7.68 -9.01
CA MET A 4 6.20 -9.02 -8.43
C MET A 4 7.36 -9.23 -7.45
N GLN A 5 8.53 -8.65 -7.70
CA GLN A 5 9.66 -8.76 -6.79
C GLN A 5 9.41 -7.99 -5.50
N ARG A 6 8.78 -6.80 -5.59
CA ARG A 6 8.36 -6.03 -4.41
C ARG A 6 7.32 -6.80 -3.60
N ALA A 7 6.28 -7.32 -4.26
CA ALA A 7 5.25 -8.12 -3.61
C ALA A 7 5.81 -9.34 -2.87
N ASN A 8 6.78 -10.04 -3.46
CA ASN A 8 7.44 -11.17 -2.80
C ASN A 8 8.24 -10.75 -1.56
N SER A 9 8.95 -9.61 -1.63
CA SER A 9 9.69 -9.08 -0.49
C SER A 9 8.74 -8.71 0.66
N THR A 10 7.66 -8.00 0.35
CA THR A 10 6.63 -7.63 1.34
C THR A 10 5.99 -8.87 1.96
N LEU A 11 5.68 -9.88 1.15
CA LEU A 11 5.10 -11.13 1.66
C LEU A 11 6.07 -11.89 2.57
N GLU A 12 7.37 -11.88 2.27
CA GLU A 12 8.39 -12.46 3.16
C GLU A 12 8.42 -11.74 4.52
N ASP A 13 8.39 -10.42 4.51
CA ASP A 13 8.35 -9.61 5.72
C ASP A 13 7.04 -9.81 6.49
N PHE A 14 5.92 -9.90 5.79
CA PHE A 14 4.63 -10.26 6.36
C PHE A 14 4.68 -11.61 7.10
N CYS A 15 5.21 -12.64 6.47
CA CYS A 15 5.31 -13.96 7.09
C CYS A 15 6.19 -13.94 8.34
N ARG A 16 7.31 -13.22 8.31
CA ARG A 16 8.22 -13.10 9.45
C ARG A 16 7.60 -12.34 10.62
N SER A 17 6.88 -11.27 10.34
CA SER A 17 6.39 -10.34 11.36
C SER A 17 5.01 -10.71 11.91
N TYR A 18 4.13 -11.25 11.09
CA TYR A 18 2.71 -11.38 11.43
C TYR A 18 2.20 -12.81 11.62
N PHE A 19 2.87 -13.84 11.09
CA PHE A 19 2.42 -15.23 11.28
C PHE A 19 2.32 -15.63 12.74
N MET A 20 3.19 -15.09 13.60
CA MET A 20 3.15 -15.33 15.04
C MET A 20 1.84 -14.86 15.70
N PHE A 21 1.23 -13.76 15.22
CA PHE A 21 -0.05 -13.26 15.74
C PHE A 21 -1.22 -14.17 15.39
N HIS A 22 -1.05 -15.00 14.37
CA HIS A 22 -2.01 -16.01 13.96
C HIS A 22 -1.66 -17.41 14.48
N ASN A 23 -0.79 -17.53 15.50
CA ASN A 23 -0.33 -18.82 16.03
C ASN A 23 0.21 -19.78 14.95
N LEU A 24 0.80 -19.22 13.88
CA LEU A 24 1.47 -19.98 12.84
C LEU A 24 2.95 -20.11 13.16
N ASP A 25 3.47 -21.31 12.99
CA ASP A 25 4.87 -21.62 13.20
C ASP A 25 5.63 -21.58 11.89
N VAL A 26 6.39 -20.52 11.67
CA VAL A 26 7.20 -20.33 10.45
C VAL A 26 8.25 -21.43 10.23
N SER A 27 8.60 -22.19 11.27
CA SER A 27 9.48 -23.34 11.16
C SER A 27 8.81 -24.58 10.57
N LYS A 28 7.47 -24.58 10.45
CA LYS A 28 6.69 -25.66 9.90
C LYS A 28 6.28 -25.33 8.46
N PRO A 29 6.88 -25.96 7.44
CA PRO A 29 6.59 -25.66 6.02
C PRO A 29 5.10 -25.76 5.66
N GLN A 30 4.37 -26.68 6.30
CA GLN A 30 2.93 -26.87 6.04
C GLN A 30 2.11 -25.65 6.47
N ASP A 31 2.45 -25.01 7.58
CA ASP A 31 1.77 -23.82 8.07
C ASP A 31 2.05 -22.61 7.18
N LEU A 32 3.26 -22.53 6.63
CA LEU A 32 3.67 -21.49 5.71
C LEU A 32 3.01 -21.68 4.32
N PHE A 33 3.27 -22.81 3.66
CA PHE A 33 2.87 -23.02 2.26
C PHE A 33 1.37 -23.15 2.05
N LYS A 34 0.61 -23.52 3.07
CA LYS A 34 -0.85 -23.65 3.00
C LYS A 34 -1.56 -22.35 2.58
N HIS A 35 -1.09 -21.22 3.05
CA HIS A 35 -1.75 -19.93 2.88
C HIS A 35 -1.10 -19.04 1.81
N LEU A 36 0.19 -19.27 1.51
CA LEU A 36 0.97 -18.47 0.58
C LEU A 36 0.33 -18.23 -0.80
N PRO A 37 -0.33 -19.22 -1.46
CA PRO A 37 -0.87 -18.98 -2.79
C PRO A 37 -1.88 -17.84 -2.85
N VAL A 38 -2.77 -17.74 -1.85
CA VAL A 38 -3.77 -16.66 -1.79
C VAL A 38 -3.13 -15.34 -1.41
N LEU A 39 -2.24 -15.35 -0.42
CA LEU A 39 -1.55 -14.14 0.02
C LEU A 39 -0.67 -13.58 -1.10
N SER A 40 0.14 -14.43 -1.76
CA SER A 40 1.01 -14.01 -2.86
C SER A 40 0.25 -13.50 -4.07
N PHE A 41 -0.89 -14.12 -4.40
CA PHE A 41 -1.75 -13.64 -5.48
C PHE A 41 -2.34 -12.26 -5.15
N THR A 42 -2.82 -12.09 -3.93
CA THR A 42 -3.41 -10.81 -3.47
C THR A 42 -2.36 -9.71 -3.48
N GLU A 43 -1.22 -9.95 -2.89
CA GLU A 43 -0.12 -8.99 -2.79
C GLU A 43 0.44 -8.64 -4.17
N GLY A 44 0.67 -9.64 -5.01
CA GLY A 44 1.10 -9.43 -6.40
C GLY A 44 0.11 -8.58 -7.20
N TYR A 45 -1.20 -8.75 -6.96
CA TYR A 45 -2.23 -7.93 -7.59
C TYR A 45 -2.20 -6.48 -7.09
N ILE A 46 -2.08 -6.26 -5.76
CA ILE A 46 -1.99 -4.92 -5.17
C ILE A 46 -0.78 -4.18 -5.73
N TYR A 47 0.41 -4.81 -5.76
CA TYR A 47 1.62 -4.19 -6.30
C TYR A 47 1.59 -3.92 -7.81
N GLN A 48 0.84 -4.70 -8.59
CA GLN A 48 0.63 -4.38 -9.99
C GLN A 48 -0.21 -3.11 -10.17
N ILE A 49 -1.24 -2.93 -9.34
CA ILE A 49 -2.05 -1.71 -9.38
C ILE A 49 -1.23 -0.51 -8.89
N ASP A 50 -0.44 -0.71 -7.83
CA ASP A 50 0.47 0.31 -7.31
C ASP A 50 1.47 0.78 -8.38
N ALA A 51 2.07 -0.15 -9.13
CA ALA A 51 2.97 0.18 -10.23
C ALA A 51 2.29 0.99 -11.35
N ILE A 52 1.00 0.73 -11.63
CA ILE A 52 0.21 1.54 -12.57
C ILE A 52 -0.01 2.95 -12.01
N ASN A 53 -0.30 3.07 -10.71
CA ASN A 53 -0.44 4.34 -10.03
C ASN A 53 0.87 5.16 -10.07
N GLU A 54 2.01 4.54 -9.78
CA GLU A 54 3.33 5.17 -9.86
C GLU A 54 3.65 5.68 -11.29
N GLN A 55 3.36 4.87 -12.32
CA GLN A 55 3.57 5.28 -13.72
C GLN A 55 2.74 6.50 -14.10
N ALA A 56 1.52 6.61 -13.62
CA ALA A 56 0.65 7.76 -13.85
C ALA A 56 1.23 9.03 -13.21
N ILE A 57 1.84 8.92 -12.02
CA ILE A 57 2.53 10.03 -11.34
C ILE A 57 3.77 10.47 -12.15
N ASP A 58 4.61 9.53 -12.59
CA ASP A 58 5.83 9.80 -13.36
C ASP A 58 5.57 10.56 -14.68
N VAL A 59 4.48 10.25 -15.38
CA VAL A 59 4.11 10.91 -16.64
C VAL A 59 3.75 12.38 -16.42
N THR A 60 3.17 12.73 -15.28
CA THR A 60 2.85 14.12 -14.94
C THR A 60 4.09 14.97 -14.66
N ASP A 61 5.18 14.35 -14.20
CA ASP A 61 6.44 15.03 -13.87
C ASP A 61 7.29 15.34 -15.12
N ALA A 62 7.19 14.52 -16.17
CA ALA A 62 8.02 14.63 -17.38
C ALA A 62 7.72 15.82 -18.31
N GLY A 63 6.85 16.77 -17.93
CA GLY A 63 6.69 18.06 -18.62
C GLY A 63 6.12 18.01 -20.05
N ALA A 64 5.55 16.91 -20.50
CA ALA A 64 5.02 16.77 -21.84
C ALA A 64 3.63 17.42 -21.96
N CYS A 65 3.55 18.35 -22.89
CA CYS A 65 2.44 19.17 -23.36
C CYS A 65 1.12 18.39 -23.61
N SER A 66 0.38 18.04 -22.54
CA SER A 66 -1.03 17.63 -22.64
C SER A 66 -1.65 17.39 -21.25
N LYS A 67 -1.49 18.36 -20.33
CA LYS A 67 -1.93 18.27 -18.93
C LYS A 67 -3.43 17.99 -18.73
N GLU A 68 -4.29 18.30 -19.68
CA GLU A 68 -5.75 18.14 -19.52
C GLU A 68 -6.27 16.73 -19.86
N ARG A 69 -5.61 16.00 -20.77
CA ARG A 69 -6.08 14.66 -21.18
C ARG A 69 -5.65 13.51 -20.27
N ILE A 70 -4.53 13.67 -19.58
CA ILE A 70 -3.96 12.60 -18.73
C ILE A 70 -4.73 12.53 -17.42
N ASN A 71 -5.07 13.68 -16.83
CA ASN A 71 -5.82 13.73 -15.56
C ASN A 71 -7.22 13.08 -15.65
N ASP A 72 -7.91 13.21 -16.78
CA ASP A 72 -9.26 12.65 -16.95
C ASP A 72 -9.25 11.11 -17.10
N LEU A 73 -8.29 10.54 -17.82
CA LEU A 73 -8.20 9.08 -18.03
C LEU A 73 -7.71 8.35 -16.77
N ASP A 74 -6.79 8.94 -16.04
CA ASP A 74 -6.23 8.38 -14.81
C ASP A 74 -7.23 8.41 -13.65
N ASP A 75 -8.03 9.46 -13.56
CA ASP A 75 -9.14 9.56 -12.61
C ASP A 75 -10.26 8.58 -12.93
N GLU A 76 -10.52 8.30 -14.20
CA GLU A 76 -11.54 7.34 -14.63
C GLU A 76 -11.16 5.90 -14.25
N TRP A 77 -9.87 5.56 -14.33
CA TRP A 77 -9.38 4.24 -13.91
C TRP A 77 -9.57 4.00 -12.41
N LEU A 78 -9.20 4.97 -11.55
CA LEU A 78 -9.44 4.86 -10.10
C LEU A 78 -10.94 4.82 -9.77
N LYS A 79 -11.78 5.55 -10.50
CA LYS A 79 -13.25 5.51 -10.38
C LYS A 79 -13.83 4.16 -10.82
N SER A 80 -13.15 3.41 -11.69
CA SER A 80 -13.58 2.10 -12.19
C SER A 80 -13.45 0.94 -11.20
N SER A 81 -13.05 1.22 -9.95
CA SER A 81 -12.84 0.21 -8.91
C SER A 81 -11.75 -0.81 -9.26
N PRO A 82 -10.46 -0.43 -9.15
CA PRO A 82 -9.33 -1.23 -9.59
C PRO A 82 -9.25 -2.60 -8.90
N PHE A 83 -9.80 -2.73 -7.71
CA PHE A 83 -9.85 -3.98 -6.96
C PHE A 83 -11.00 -4.93 -7.37
N LYS A 84 -11.89 -4.54 -8.28
CA LYS A 84 -13.04 -5.36 -8.67
C LYS A 84 -12.67 -6.78 -9.14
N PRO A 85 -11.63 -7.01 -9.96
CA PRO A 85 -11.24 -8.36 -10.36
C PRO A 85 -10.76 -9.20 -9.17
N LEU A 86 -9.94 -8.63 -8.27
CA LEU A 86 -9.47 -9.31 -7.07
C LEU A 86 -10.62 -9.62 -6.11
N ALA A 87 -11.49 -8.63 -5.84
CA ALA A 87 -12.66 -8.81 -5.00
C ALA A 87 -13.59 -9.92 -5.51
N SER A 88 -13.84 -9.96 -6.84
CA SER A 88 -14.63 -11.03 -7.47
C SER A 88 -13.97 -12.42 -7.34
N HIS A 89 -12.63 -12.46 -7.40
CA HIS A 89 -11.90 -13.71 -7.20
C HIS A 89 -12.00 -14.18 -5.74
N LEU A 90 -11.74 -13.31 -4.79
CA LEU A 90 -11.84 -13.60 -3.34
C LEU A 90 -13.27 -14.00 -2.95
N GLN A 91 -14.28 -13.37 -3.54
CA GLN A 91 -15.67 -13.72 -3.30
C GLN A 91 -15.99 -15.17 -3.78
N ARG A 92 -15.50 -15.57 -4.95
CA ARG A 92 -15.65 -16.95 -5.46
C ARG A 92 -14.95 -17.97 -4.57
N CYS A 93 -13.85 -17.57 -3.92
CA CYS A 93 -13.14 -18.40 -2.95
C CYS A 93 -13.79 -18.40 -1.55
N GLY A 94 -14.85 -17.61 -1.32
CA GLY A 94 -15.47 -17.48 0.00
C GLY A 94 -14.62 -16.70 1.02
N LEU A 95 -13.65 -15.91 0.55
CA LEU A 95 -12.70 -15.20 1.40
C LEU A 95 -13.01 -13.69 1.51
N MET A 96 -13.91 -13.17 0.65
CA MET A 96 -14.25 -11.76 0.66
C MET A 96 -15.15 -11.41 1.84
N THR A 97 -14.79 -10.37 2.59
CA THR A 97 -15.57 -9.84 3.71
C THR A 97 -15.75 -8.33 3.55
N GLN A 98 -16.72 -7.76 4.26
CA GLN A 98 -16.91 -6.30 4.29
C GLN A 98 -15.65 -5.58 4.77
N ARG A 99 -14.91 -6.13 5.75
CA ARG A 99 -13.66 -5.55 6.26
C ARG A 99 -12.58 -5.50 5.19
N ILE A 100 -12.40 -6.54 4.39
CA ILE A 100 -11.46 -6.56 3.26
C ILE A 100 -11.87 -5.53 2.21
N GLU A 101 -13.16 -5.40 1.92
CA GLU A 101 -13.66 -4.37 0.99
C GLU A 101 -13.39 -2.96 1.49
N GLU A 102 -13.50 -2.73 2.80
CA GLU A 102 -13.15 -1.47 3.44
C GLU A 102 -11.65 -1.14 3.30
N GLU A 103 -10.77 -2.12 3.47
CA GLU A 103 -9.33 -1.91 3.25
C GLU A 103 -9.02 -1.64 1.77
N PHE A 104 -9.67 -2.30 0.81
CA PHE A 104 -9.52 -1.95 -0.61
C PHE A 104 -9.95 -0.52 -0.92
N ARG A 105 -11.02 -0.02 -0.29
CA ARG A 105 -11.44 1.38 -0.43
C ARG A 105 -10.39 2.34 0.15
N LYS A 106 -9.76 1.99 1.29
CA LYS A 106 -8.66 2.74 1.87
C LYS A 106 -7.43 2.78 0.95
N GLY A 107 -7.09 1.68 0.28
CA GLY A 107 -6.03 1.64 -0.72
C GLY A 107 -6.28 2.56 -1.90
N VAL A 108 -7.52 2.58 -2.44
CA VAL A 108 -7.90 3.55 -3.49
C VAL A 108 -7.79 4.99 -2.99
N GLU A 109 -8.23 5.26 -1.76
CA GLU A 109 -8.12 6.58 -1.13
C GLU A 109 -6.67 7.00 -0.92
N TYR A 110 -5.80 6.05 -0.53
CA TYR A 110 -4.36 6.28 -0.43
C TYR A 110 -3.79 6.75 -1.77
N TRP A 111 -4.02 6.04 -2.87
CA TRP A 111 -3.51 6.40 -4.19
C TRP A 111 -4.04 7.75 -4.70
N HIS A 112 -5.28 8.10 -4.39
CA HIS A 112 -5.80 9.45 -4.67
C HIS A 112 -5.03 10.54 -3.92
N LEU A 113 -4.78 10.33 -2.61
CA LEU A 113 -4.03 11.27 -1.79
C LEU A 113 -2.59 11.38 -2.28
N GLU A 114 -1.94 10.26 -2.58
CA GLU A 114 -0.57 10.22 -3.10
C GLU A 114 -0.44 11.06 -4.38
N ARG A 115 -1.32 10.87 -5.37
CA ARG A 115 -1.34 11.69 -6.60
C ARG A 115 -1.56 13.17 -6.30
N LYS A 116 -2.52 13.49 -5.43
CA LYS A 116 -2.79 14.88 -5.01
C LYS A 116 -1.55 15.53 -4.41
N LEU A 117 -0.88 14.83 -3.51
CA LEU A 117 0.29 15.32 -2.79
C LEU A 117 1.50 15.44 -3.73
N CYS A 118 1.77 14.45 -4.59
CA CYS A 118 2.81 14.53 -5.61
C CYS A 118 2.58 15.69 -6.56
N SER A 119 1.35 15.89 -7.05
CA SER A 119 1.00 17.02 -7.91
C SER A 119 1.19 18.37 -7.21
N ALA A 120 0.87 18.47 -5.92
CA ALA A 120 1.09 19.67 -5.13
C ALA A 120 2.59 19.99 -5.00
N LEU A 121 3.42 18.96 -4.78
CA LEU A 121 4.88 19.06 -4.73
C LEU A 121 5.47 19.61 -6.02
N VAL A 122 5.15 18.97 -7.15
CA VAL A 122 5.63 19.40 -8.48
C VAL A 122 5.19 20.83 -8.80
N SER A 123 3.98 21.19 -8.38
CA SER A 123 3.42 22.54 -8.60
C SER A 123 3.86 23.56 -7.55
N GLN A 124 4.70 23.19 -6.59
CA GLN A 124 5.14 24.02 -5.45
C GLN A 124 3.95 24.64 -4.68
N LYS A 125 2.86 23.90 -4.56
CA LYS A 125 1.69 24.30 -3.77
C LYS A 125 1.86 23.88 -2.32
N GLU A 126 1.18 24.60 -1.43
CA GLU A 126 1.12 24.22 -0.02
C GLU A 126 0.43 22.88 0.18
N ILE A 127 1.04 22.00 0.98
CA ILE A 127 0.50 20.70 1.36
C ILE A 127 -0.12 20.81 2.74
N GLN A 128 -1.34 20.33 2.86
CA GLN A 128 -2.02 20.28 4.16
C GLN A 128 -1.49 19.10 4.98
N ILE A 129 -1.11 19.35 6.20
CA ILE A 129 -0.58 18.33 7.13
C ILE A 129 -1.59 17.19 7.31
N ASP A 130 -2.88 17.49 7.37
CA ASP A 130 -3.93 16.49 7.56
C ASP A 130 -4.02 15.49 6.39
N ASP A 131 -3.90 15.97 5.14
CA ASP A 131 -3.85 15.09 3.96
C ASP A 131 -2.62 14.17 4.02
N ALA A 132 -1.53 14.71 4.47
CA ALA A 132 -0.27 14.04 4.63
C ALA A 132 -0.35 12.92 5.68
N MET A 133 -0.80 13.25 6.87
CA MET A 133 -0.98 12.29 7.97
C MET A 133 -1.99 11.20 7.60
N LYS A 134 -3.03 11.58 6.85
CA LYS A 134 -4.00 10.63 6.34
C LYS A 134 -3.39 9.66 5.33
N ALA A 135 -2.56 10.13 4.40
CA ALA A 135 -1.87 9.26 3.45
C ALA A 135 -0.99 8.24 4.17
N ILE A 136 -0.18 8.67 5.17
CA ILE A 136 0.63 7.76 5.99
C ILE A 136 -0.24 6.69 6.66
N SER A 137 -1.38 7.07 7.24
CA SER A 137 -2.27 6.12 7.94
C SER A 137 -2.94 5.10 7.02
N LEU A 138 -3.02 5.39 5.72
CA LEU A 138 -3.65 4.53 4.72
C LEU A 138 -2.64 3.64 3.98
N LYS A 139 -1.36 4.01 3.95
CA LYS A 139 -0.31 3.45 3.09
C LYS A 139 -0.17 1.93 3.21
N SER A 140 -0.14 1.40 4.42
CA SER A 140 0.04 -0.04 4.68
C SER A 140 -1.28 -0.83 4.69
N PHE A 141 -2.29 -0.45 3.88
CA PHE A 141 -3.56 -1.16 3.80
C PHE A 141 -3.41 -2.62 3.34
N ASP A 142 -2.39 -2.93 2.55
CA ASP A 142 -2.03 -4.26 2.07
C ASP A 142 -1.75 -5.24 3.23
N TYR A 143 -0.96 -4.84 4.22
CA TYR A 143 -0.72 -5.66 5.42
C TYR A 143 -2.03 -5.95 6.17
N ARG A 144 -2.95 -4.99 6.25
CA ARG A 144 -4.26 -5.20 6.88
C ARG A 144 -5.12 -6.16 6.07
N VAL A 145 -5.09 -6.07 4.73
CA VAL A 145 -5.75 -7.03 3.83
C VAL A 145 -5.18 -8.44 4.02
N LEU A 146 -3.86 -8.60 4.07
CA LEU A 146 -3.23 -9.90 4.25
C LEU A 146 -3.58 -10.53 5.61
N ASN A 147 -3.60 -9.74 6.69
CA ASN A 147 -4.02 -10.22 8.02
C ASN A 147 -5.49 -10.64 8.03
N LEU A 148 -6.39 -9.85 7.44
CA LEU A 148 -7.81 -10.20 7.33
C LEU A 148 -8.02 -11.47 6.50
N LEU A 149 -7.30 -11.63 5.40
CA LEU A 149 -7.32 -12.87 4.60
C LEU A 149 -6.84 -14.07 5.39
N LEU A 150 -5.80 -13.90 6.22
CA LEU A 150 -5.27 -14.98 7.01
C LEU A 150 -6.28 -15.44 8.08
N TYR A 151 -7.04 -14.52 8.70
CA TYR A 151 -8.19 -14.87 9.56
C TYR A 151 -9.23 -15.70 8.80
N GLN A 152 -9.60 -15.27 7.56
CA GLN A 152 -10.57 -16.01 6.75
C GLN A 152 -10.07 -17.39 6.34
N LEU A 153 -8.82 -17.51 5.89
CA LEU A 153 -8.21 -18.77 5.49
C LEU A 153 -8.14 -19.80 6.64
N ARG A 154 -8.08 -19.31 7.88
CA ARG A 154 -8.06 -20.13 9.09
C ARG A 154 -9.46 -20.39 9.66
N GLY A 155 -10.47 -19.71 9.17
CA GLY A 155 -11.82 -19.76 9.73
C GLY A 155 -11.92 -19.17 11.13
N GLU A 156 -11.07 -18.21 11.45
CA GLU A 156 -11.01 -17.53 12.75
C GLU A 156 -11.75 -16.19 12.71
N THR A 157 -12.25 -15.78 13.86
CA THR A 157 -12.83 -14.43 14.03
C THR A 157 -11.71 -13.41 14.13
N VAL A 158 -11.92 -12.26 13.49
CA VAL A 158 -10.96 -11.15 13.54
C VAL A 158 -10.79 -10.67 14.98
N ASN A 159 -9.55 -10.55 15.41
CA ASN A 159 -9.21 -9.95 16.69
C ASN A 159 -9.03 -8.43 16.50
N GLU A 160 -10.00 -7.63 16.98
CA GLU A 160 -9.98 -6.19 16.82
C GLU A 160 -8.79 -5.52 17.51
N LEU A 161 -8.38 -5.99 18.69
CA LEU A 161 -7.19 -5.47 19.36
C LEU A 161 -5.92 -5.71 18.54
N HIS A 162 -5.83 -6.83 17.82
CA HIS A 162 -4.74 -7.09 16.90
C HIS A 162 -4.77 -6.11 15.72
N MET A 163 -5.95 -5.84 15.14
CA MET A 163 -6.08 -4.88 14.03
C MET A 163 -5.77 -3.44 14.47
N ASP A 164 -6.16 -3.05 15.68
CA ASP A 164 -5.80 -1.75 16.27
C ASP A 164 -4.28 -1.65 16.48
N PHE A 165 -3.67 -2.70 17.02
CA PHE A 165 -2.20 -2.77 17.17
C PHE A 165 -1.48 -2.64 15.82
N LEU A 166 -1.95 -3.34 14.78
CA LEU A 166 -1.40 -3.24 13.42
C LEU A 166 -1.44 -1.81 12.93
N SER A 167 -2.58 -1.14 13.01
CA SER A 167 -2.75 0.23 12.52
C SER A 167 -1.79 1.21 13.18
N VAL A 168 -1.54 1.07 14.48
CA VAL A 168 -0.57 1.91 15.22
C VAL A 168 0.86 1.54 14.84
N SER A 169 1.17 0.25 14.76
CA SER A 169 2.50 -0.26 14.43
C SER A 169 2.93 0.16 13.02
N GLU A 170 2.06 -0.03 12.03
CA GLU A 170 2.29 0.36 10.64
C GLU A 170 2.53 1.87 10.53
N PHE A 171 1.70 2.68 11.16
CA PHE A 171 1.88 4.13 11.19
C PHE A 171 3.24 4.56 11.76
N LEU A 172 3.70 3.93 12.84
CA LEU A 172 5.01 4.22 13.44
C LEU A 172 6.16 3.75 12.55
N VAL A 173 6.02 2.62 11.86
CA VAL A 173 7.03 2.12 10.91
C VAL A 173 7.16 3.10 9.75
N GLU A 174 6.05 3.54 9.13
CA GLU A 174 6.08 4.50 8.03
C GLU A 174 6.77 5.81 8.42
N ILE A 175 6.45 6.37 9.60
CA ILE A 175 7.14 7.58 10.08
C ILE A 175 8.63 7.31 10.32
N SER A 176 9.00 6.15 10.83
CA SER A 176 10.39 5.81 11.11
C SER A 176 11.20 5.64 9.82
N ASP A 177 10.63 5.03 8.80
CA ASP A 177 11.23 4.86 7.49
C ASP A 177 11.45 6.21 6.79
N ASP A 178 10.44 7.07 6.84
CA ASP A 178 10.51 8.42 6.29
C ASP A 178 11.59 9.26 6.98
N LEU A 179 11.72 9.16 8.32
CA LEU A 179 12.77 9.81 9.09
C LEU A 179 14.16 9.31 8.72
N TYR A 180 14.32 8.00 8.62
CA TYR A 180 15.59 7.37 8.24
C TYR A 180 16.02 7.79 6.82
N ASP A 181 15.10 7.77 5.89
CA ASP A 181 15.34 8.20 4.52
C ASP A 181 15.71 9.68 4.43
N TYR A 182 15.11 10.51 5.26
CA TYR A 182 15.44 11.93 5.37
C TYR A 182 16.86 12.16 5.86
N GLU A 183 17.27 11.55 6.96
CA GLU A 183 18.63 11.66 7.50
C GLU A 183 19.69 11.15 6.52
N ALA A 184 19.38 10.07 5.80
CA ALA A 184 20.32 9.44 4.86
C ALA A 184 20.51 10.24 3.56
N LYS A 185 19.52 11.03 3.13
CA LYS A 185 19.49 11.60 1.76
C LYS A 185 19.62 13.11 1.67
N HIS A 186 19.31 13.92 2.71
CA HIS A 186 19.36 15.39 2.61
C HIS A 186 19.61 16.12 3.94
N PRO A 187 20.66 16.94 4.04
CA PRO A 187 20.89 17.81 5.21
C PRO A 187 20.09 19.12 5.23
N PHE A 188 19.36 19.49 4.17
CA PHE A 188 18.65 20.78 4.12
C PHE A 188 17.38 20.74 3.25
N LEU A 189 16.26 21.09 3.83
CA LEU A 189 15.09 21.80 3.29
C LEU A 189 13.82 21.01 2.91
N LEU A 190 13.69 19.70 2.99
CA LEU A 190 12.43 19.03 2.66
C LEU A 190 11.94 18.12 3.78
N ILE A 191 12.00 18.62 5.00
CA ILE A 191 11.79 17.87 6.23
C ILE A 191 10.46 17.12 6.25
N PHE A 192 9.39 17.72 5.78
CA PHE A 192 8.06 17.13 5.90
C PHE A 192 7.60 16.37 4.63
N ILE A 193 8.14 16.74 3.51
CA ILE A 193 7.74 16.24 2.19
C ILE A 193 8.60 15.06 1.77
N GLY A 194 9.89 15.09 2.08
CA GLY A 194 10.76 13.93 1.92
C GLY A 194 10.33 12.76 2.79
N MET A 195 9.82 13.04 3.99
CA MET A 195 9.25 12.03 4.87
C MET A 195 8.07 11.27 4.26
N MET A 196 7.30 11.92 3.41
CA MET A 196 6.07 11.34 2.88
C MET A 196 6.22 10.62 1.54
N PHE A 197 7.22 11.02 0.76
CA PHE A 197 7.36 10.56 -0.62
C PHE A 197 8.76 10.02 -0.95
N GLY A 198 9.64 9.91 0.05
CA GLY A 198 11.04 9.53 -0.12
C GLY A 198 11.26 8.16 -0.78
N ILE A 199 10.26 7.32 -0.83
CA ILE A 199 10.40 5.97 -1.37
C ILE A 199 10.23 5.93 -2.90
N GLY A 200 9.38 6.75 -3.47
CA GLY A 200 9.10 6.75 -4.91
C GLY A 200 10.05 7.63 -5.74
N MET A 201 10.34 8.84 -5.28
CA MET A 201 11.07 9.82 -6.08
C MET A 201 12.60 9.78 -5.98
N CYS A 202 13.18 9.21 -4.93
CA CYS A 202 14.64 9.26 -4.69
C CYS A 202 15.43 8.07 -5.25
N ARG A 203 14.79 7.14 -5.96
CA ARG A 203 15.50 6.03 -6.65
C ARG A 203 15.99 6.35 -8.06
N ARG A 204 15.87 7.61 -8.52
CA ARG A 204 16.30 8.02 -9.87
C ARG A 204 17.27 9.20 -9.88
N MET A 205 18.18 9.31 -8.90
CA MET A 205 19.41 10.07 -9.10
C MET A 205 20.63 9.19 -8.99
#